data_d79c9b8a48db40c5749edea67fc2119e
#
_entry.id   d79c9b8a48db40c5749edea67fc2119e
#
_cell.length_a   1.000
_cell.length_b   1.000
_cell.length_c   1.000
_cell.angle_alpha   90.00
_cell.angle_beta   90.00
_cell.angle_gamma   90.00
#
_symmetry.space_group_name_H-M   'P 1'
#
loop_
_entity.id
_entity.type
_entity.pdbx_description
1 polymer ?
#
loop_
_entity_poly.entity_id
_entity_poly.type
_entity_poly.pdbx_seq_one_letter_code
_entity_poly.pdbx_strand_id
1 'polypeptide(L)'
;MKLTHRPLAFLVMGFVWVLLACLIGLALFLGMTAGRPYGQVFRSLHVHGALIGGVMQIIAGLLLAGREHRTSQPTIFMALNLGTLGLLIGQAHGHFPLMSLAAIVLIGAFVPLRGDLVRQIRHSIVGAPMNYWFYGIALVSLAGGLLAGAAVPLRLMPYNLVGQGRLVHIHLLTQGFVVLMIVGAMHTQFPAFFNGRLHSPILGQLTFALLPLGFVVLLAGFLLTNLWVQIAGGVLMLIGALCYSYNIVRTWQDAGRPRKPASDLCLIATLFLVIAITCGILVSVNVLEGQPFVPFGSLHLAAYTHLTFIGFMLLSLLGALTDLLPNLLAEDRTTSNKKRGPYEAALTGIIGRWSTVQLWTLSIGTMSLAVVAALVWQYPLNAWPVKAAALAGALLLLTGLVVFATKLVQLLIEDPDQPSAS
;
A
#
# COMPACT_ATOMS: atom_id res chain seq x y z
N MET A 1 -23.23 8.76 14.13
CA MET A 1 -22.54 8.88 12.84
C MET A 1 -22.80 7.63 12.01
N LYS A 2 -23.50 7.73 10.86
CA LYS A 2 -23.79 6.58 9.99
C LYS A 2 -22.58 6.35 9.07
N LEU A 3 -21.51 5.75 9.59
CA LEU A 3 -20.27 5.46 8.86
C LEU A 3 -20.44 4.53 7.64
N THR A 4 -21.53 3.77 7.60
CA THR A 4 -21.76 2.70 6.61
C THR A 4 -22.05 3.18 5.18
N HIS A 5 -22.27 4.49 4.97
CA HIS A 5 -22.66 5.04 3.68
C HIS A 5 -21.62 5.97 3.04
N ARG A 6 -20.38 6.04 3.59
CA ARG A 6 -19.43 7.09 3.24
C ARG A 6 -18.01 6.55 3.04
N PRO A 7 -17.18 7.16 2.16
CA PRO A 7 -15.77 6.79 1.97
C PRO A 7 -14.99 6.72 3.28
N LEU A 8 -15.32 7.56 4.25
CA LEU A 8 -14.69 7.59 5.56
C LEU A 8 -14.73 6.25 6.31
N ALA A 9 -15.83 5.47 6.18
CA ALA A 9 -15.91 4.14 6.80
C ALA A 9 -14.84 3.18 6.27
N PHE A 10 -14.57 3.24 4.96
CA PHE A 10 -13.50 2.43 4.33
C PHE A 10 -12.13 2.85 4.83
N LEU A 11 -11.86 4.16 4.94
CA LEU A 11 -10.57 4.67 5.37
C LEU A 11 -10.28 4.31 6.83
N VAL A 12 -11.26 4.49 7.71
CA VAL A 12 -11.13 4.17 9.15
C VAL A 12 -10.96 2.66 9.34
N MET A 13 -11.83 1.84 8.74
CA MET A 13 -11.76 0.39 8.91
C MET A 13 -10.51 -0.19 8.27
N GLY A 14 -10.09 0.32 7.09
CA GLY A 14 -8.85 -0.06 6.46
C GLY A 14 -7.64 0.23 7.36
N PHE A 15 -7.62 1.39 8.02
CA PHE A 15 -6.56 1.71 8.99
C PHE A 15 -6.60 0.80 10.23
N VAL A 16 -7.77 0.43 10.74
CA VAL A 16 -7.92 -0.55 11.83
C VAL A 16 -7.30 -1.89 11.43
N TRP A 17 -7.57 -2.37 10.21
CA TRP A 17 -6.94 -3.58 9.69
C TRP A 17 -5.41 -3.47 9.58
N VAL A 18 -4.88 -2.34 9.10
CA VAL A 18 -3.43 -2.08 9.06
C VAL A 18 -2.84 -2.16 10.46
N LEU A 19 -3.47 -1.52 11.44
CA LEU A 19 -3.00 -1.51 12.83
C LEU A 19 -2.99 -2.91 13.44
N LEU A 20 -4.06 -3.68 13.27
CA LEU A 20 -4.14 -5.07 13.74
C LEU A 20 -3.06 -5.94 13.07
N ALA A 21 -2.89 -5.81 11.76
CA ALA A 21 -1.87 -6.53 11.03
C ALA A 21 -0.46 -6.15 11.50
N CYS A 22 -0.19 -4.88 11.79
CA CYS A 22 1.09 -4.43 12.34
C CYS A 22 1.38 -5.03 13.72
N LEU A 23 0.37 -5.13 14.59
CA LEU A 23 0.52 -5.78 15.89
C LEU A 23 0.88 -7.27 15.75
N ILE A 24 0.22 -7.99 14.83
CA ILE A 24 0.56 -9.38 14.50
C ILE A 24 1.97 -9.46 13.92
N GLY A 25 2.34 -8.57 13.00
CA GLY A 25 3.67 -8.51 12.40
C GLY A 25 4.77 -8.24 13.43
N LEU A 26 4.52 -7.34 14.38
CA LEU A 26 5.41 -7.07 15.50
C LEU A 26 5.62 -8.34 16.35
N ALA A 27 4.55 -9.02 16.72
CA ALA A 27 4.63 -10.28 17.48
C ALA A 27 5.43 -11.34 16.71
N LEU A 28 5.18 -11.50 15.39
CA LEU A 28 5.93 -12.41 14.52
C LEU A 28 7.42 -12.08 14.51
N PHE A 29 7.78 -10.83 14.38
CA PHE A 29 9.17 -10.37 14.28
C PHE A 29 9.92 -10.57 15.60
N LEU A 30 9.31 -10.17 16.71
CA LEU A 30 9.87 -10.39 18.05
C LEU A 30 9.97 -11.87 18.41
N GLY A 31 8.97 -12.66 18.06
CA GLY A 31 9.00 -14.12 18.26
C GLY A 31 10.13 -14.78 17.47
N MET A 32 10.36 -14.37 16.23
CA MET A 32 11.45 -14.88 15.39
C MET A 32 12.83 -14.55 15.98
N THR A 33 13.04 -13.31 16.42
CA THR A 33 14.31 -12.89 17.04
C THR A 33 14.53 -13.48 18.43
N ALA A 34 13.46 -13.88 19.12
CA ALA A 34 13.52 -14.60 20.41
C ALA A 34 13.72 -16.13 20.25
N GLY A 35 13.83 -16.64 19.01
CA GLY A 35 13.94 -18.07 18.75
C GLY A 35 12.63 -18.86 18.96
N ARG A 36 11.50 -18.17 18.98
CA ARG A 36 10.15 -18.75 19.13
C ARG A 36 9.27 -18.35 17.95
N PRO A 37 9.52 -18.89 16.73
CA PRO A 37 8.76 -18.51 15.55
C PRO A 37 7.30 -18.94 15.68
N TYR A 38 6.39 -18.03 15.39
CA TYR A 38 4.97 -18.34 15.26
C TYR A 38 4.70 -19.11 13.96
N GLY A 39 3.62 -19.90 13.95
CA GLY A 39 3.24 -20.71 12.81
C GLY A 39 2.86 -19.90 11.57
N GLN A 40 2.85 -20.56 10.41
CA GLN A 40 2.53 -19.99 9.08
C GLN A 40 1.19 -19.25 9.06
N VAL A 41 0.21 -19.66 9.89
CA VAL A 41 -1.10 -19.03 9.99
C VAL A 41 -0.99 -17.56 10.39
N PHE A 42 -0.20 -17.24 11.43
CA PHE A 42 -0.02 -15.84 11.88
C PHE A 42 0.62 -14.96 10.80
N ARG A 43 1.57 -15.52 10.03
CA ARG A 43 2.16 -14.83 8.90
C ARG A 43 1.11 -14.53 7.82
N SER A 44 0.26 -15.49 7.53
CA SER A 44 -0.83 -15.34 6.56
C SER A 44 -1.84 -14.29 7.02
N LEU A 45 -2.25 -14.32 8.29
CA LEU A 45 -3.14 -13.32 8.89
C LEU A 45 -2.55 -11.91 8.81
N HIS A 46 -1.25 -11.76 9.13
CA HIS A 46 -0.54 -10.48 9.02
C HIS A 46 -0.60 -9.94 7.58
N VAL A 47 -0.18 -10.73 6.60
CA VAL A 47 -0.07 -10.29 5.21
C VAL A 47 -1.43 -9.97 4.59
N HIS A 48 -2.41 -10.86 4.73
CA HIS A 48 -3.73 -10.66 4.12
C HIS A 48 -4.55 -9.59 4.88
N GLY A 49 -4.43 -9.52 6.20
CA GLY A 49 -5.03 -8.45 6.99
C GLY A 49 -4.51 -7.07 6.58
N ALA A 50 -3.19 -6.92 6.43
CA ALA A 50 -2.57 -5.67 5.99
C ALA A 50 -2.97 -5.30 4.56
N LEU A 51 -2.87 -6.24 3.61
CA LEU A 51 -3.06 -5.95 2.20
C LEU A 51 -4.54 -5.84 1.85
N ILE A 52 -5.34 -6.86 2.17
CA ILE A 52 -6.75 -6.93 1.75
C ILE A 52 -7.63 -6.08 2.68
N GLY A 53 -7.61 -6.37 3.98
CA GLY A 53 -8.39 -5.62 4.95
C GLY A 53 -7.96 -4.16 5.05
N GLY A 54 -6.65 -3.89 5.00
CA GLY A 54 -6.06 -2.56 5.13
C GLY A 54 -5.96 -1.80 3.82
N VAL A 55 -4.89 -2.04 3.08
CA VAL A 55 -4.50 -1.23 1.91
C VAL A 55 -5.57 -1.20 0.82
N MET A 56 -6.13 -2.36 0.45
CA MET A 56 -7.19 -2.44 -0.56
C MET A 56 -8.45 -1.68 -0.13
N GLN A 57 -8.81 -1.75 1.15
CA GLN A 57 -9.97 -1.04 1.68
C GLN A 57 -9.76 0.48 1.71
N ILE A 58 -8.56 0.96 2.08
CA ILE A 58 -8.20 2.38 1.98
C ILE A 58 -8.27 2.85 0.52
N ILE A 59 -7.69 2.10 -0.42
CA ILE A 59 -7.76 2.42 -1.86
C ILE A 59 -9.20 2.48 -2.34
N ALA A 60 -10.06 1.53 -1.95
CA ALA A 60 -11.49 1.57 -2.29
C ALA A 60 -12.16 2.83 -1.75
N GLY A 61 -11.88 3.23 -0.50
CA GLY A 61 -12.36 4.46 0.10
C GLY A 61 -11.92 5.71 -0.68
N LEU A 62 -10.65 5.79 -1.06
CA LEU A 62 -10.11 6.90 -1.85
C LEU A 62 -10.72 6.96 -3.26
N LEU A 63 -10.95 5.81 -3.91
CA LEU A 63 -11.62 5.75 -5.21
C LEU A 63 -13.10 6.17 -5.13
N LEU A 64 -13.74 6.01 -3.99
CA LEU A 64 -15.13 6.41 -3.74
C LEU A 64 -15.23 7.86 -3.24
N ALA A 65 -14.15 8.47 -2.77
CA ALA A 65 -14.11 9.85 -2.34
C ALA A 65 -14.42 10.80 -3.51
N GLY A 66 -15.17 11.86 -3.24
CA GLY A 66 -15.56 12.84 -4.27
C GLY A 66 -16.61 12.36 -5.27
N ARG A 67 -17.24 11.20 -5.04
CA ARG A 67 -18.33 10.68 -5.88
C ARG A 67 -19.68 10.89 -5.21
N GLU A 68 -20.72 11.13 -6.00
CA GLU A 68 -22.10 11.17 -5.52
C GLU A 68 -22.47 9.87 -4.79
N HIS A 69 -23.30 10.01 -3.76
CA HIS A 69 -23.76 8.91 -2.92
C HIS A 69 -24.40 7.80 -3.78
N ARG A 70 -23.78 6.61 -3.74
CA ARG A 70 -24.29 5.44 -4.47
C ARG A 70 -24.80 4.39 -3.50
N THR A 71 -25.90 3.78 -3.87
CA THR A 71 -26.52 2.66 -3.15
C THR A 71 -25.59 1.45 -3.00
N SER A 72 -24.58 1.33 -3.87
CA SER A 72 -23.60 0.22 -3.86
C SER A 72 -22.50 0.33 -2.78
N GLN A 73 -22.28 1.50 -2.18
CA GLN A 73 -21.17 1.68 -1.21
C GLN A 73 -21.26 0.77 0.03
N PRO A 74 -22.45 0.61 0.67
CA PRO A 74 -22.56 -0.32 1.80
C PRO A 74 -22.27 -1.76 1.42
N THR A 75 -22.72 -2.20 0.24
CA THR A 75 -22.49 -3.55 -0.27
C THR A 75 -20.99 -3.80 -0.49
N ILE A 76 -20.27 -2.84 -1.10
CA ILE A 76 -18.83 -2.93 -1.30
C ILE A 76 -18.12 -3.01 0.06
N PHE A 77 -18.48 -2.15 1.03
CA PHE A 77 -17.91 -2.16 2.37
C PHE A 77 -18.10 -3.51 3.07
N MET A 78 -19.32 -4.03 3.06
CA MET A 78 -19.62 -5.33 3.66
C MET A 78 -18.88 -6.46 2.96
N ALA A 79 -18.84 -6.47 1.64
CA ALA A 79 -18.14 -7.49 0.85
C ALA A 79 -16.63 -7.49 1.13
N LEU A 80 -15.98 -6.33 1.23
CA LEU A 80 -14.56 -6.23 1.57
C LEU A 80 -14.28 -6.77 2.96
N ASN A 81 -15.09 -6.41 3.96
CA ASN A 81 -14.85 -6.86 5.35
C ASN A 81 -15.21 -8.33 5.53
N LEU A 82 -16.36 -8.79 5.04
CA LEU A 82 -16.74 -10.21 5.13
C LEU A 82 -15.82 -11.11 4.30
N GLY A 83 -15.42 -10.66 3.11
CA GLY A 83 -14.43 -11.35 2.30
C GLY A 83 -13.08 -11.46 3.00
N THR A 84 -12.59 -10.37 3.62
CA THR A 84 -11.36 -10.40 4.41
C THR A 84 -11.48 -11.37 5.59
N LEU A 85 -12.52 -11.26 6.41
CA LEU A 85 -12.75 -12.16 7.54
C LEU A 85 -12.88 -13.61 7.11
N GLY A 86 -13.66 -13.89 6.06
CA GLY A 86 -13.82 -15.24 5.51
C GLY A 86 -12.48 -15.84 5.05
N LEU A 87 -11.64 -15.02 4.40
CA LEU A 87 -10.30 -15.44 3.98
C LEU A 87 -9.41 -15.76 5.20
N LEU A 88 -9.37 -14.89 6.21
CA LEU A 88 -8.55 -15.08 7.41
C LEU A 88 -9.01 -16.28 8.23
N ILE A 89 -10.31 -16.48 8.43
CA ILE A 89 -10.88 -17.64 9.11
C ILE A 89 -10.59 -18.92 8.32
N GLY A 90 -10.79 -18.89 7.00
CA GLY A 90 -10.47 -20.01 6.12
C GLY A 90 -9.00 -20.42 6.19
N GLN A 91 -8.08 -19.45 6.26
CA GLN A 91 -6.65 -19.70 6.43
C GLN A 91 -6.32 -20.26 7.82
N ALA A 92 -6.92 -19.71 8.87
CA ALA A 92 -6.69 -20.15 10.24
C ALA A 92 -7.08 -21.64 10.46
N HIS A 93 -8.15 -22.07 9.80
CA HIS A 93 -8.69 -23.43 9.91
C HIS A 93 -8.31 -24.35 8.74
N GLY A 94 -7.55 -23.87 7.76
CA GLY A 94 -7.23 -24.66 6.55
C GLY A 94 -8.46 -24.99 5.69
N HIS A 95 -9.53 -24.18 5.77
CA HIS A 95 -10.80 -24.43 5.09
C HIS A 95 -10.81 -23.83 3.68
N PHE A 96 -10.31 -24.57 2.71
CA PHE A 96 -10.15 -24.13 1.32
C PHE A 96 -11.43 -23.60 0.63
N PRO A 97 -12.62 -24.24 0.78
CA PRO A 97 -13.85 -23.72 0.19
C PRO A 97 -14.19 -22.31 0.69
N LEU A 98 -13.99 -22.02 1.98
CA LEU A 98 -14.24 -20.69 2.54
C LEU A 98 -13.26 -19.65 1.98
N MET A 99 -11.98 -20.01 1.83
CA MET A 99 -10.98 -19.13 1.22
C MET A 99 -11.37 -18.77 -0.24
N SER A 100 -11.84 -19.74 -0.99
CA SER A 100 -12.27 -19.55 -2.39
C SER A 100 -13.54 -18.70 -2.51
N LEU A 101 -14.53 -18.95 -1.66
CA LEU A 101 -15.72 -18.11 -1.57
C LEU A 101 -15.36 -16.67 -1.20
N ALA A 102 -14.48 -16.49 -0.23
CA ALA A 102 -14.01 -15.17 0.17
C ALA A 102 -13.31 -14.42 -0.99
N ALA A 103 -12.47 -15.11 -1.77
CA ALA A 103 -11.84 -14.52 -2.95
C ALA A 103 -12.90 -14.08 -4.01
N ILE A 104 -13.93 -14.86 -4.25
CA ILE A 104 -15.04 -14.49 -5.16
C ILE A 104 -15.76 -13.25 -4.65
N VAL A 105 -16.08 -13.19 -3.35
CA VAL A 105 -16.72 -12.02 -2.72
C VAL A 105 -15.85 -10.78 -2.87
N LEU A 106 -14.54 -10.89 -2.65
CA LEU A 106 -13.57 -9.80 -2.81
C LEU A 106 -13.50 -9.30 -4.27
N ILE A 107 -13.44 -10.21 -5.25
CA ILE A 107 -13.51 -9.83 -6.67
C ILE A 107 -14.81 -9.07 -6.95
N GLY A 108 -15.95 -9.59 -6.47
CA GLY A 108 -17.26 -8.98 -6.64
C GLY A 108 -17.34 -7.56 -6.07
N ALA A 109 -16.64 -7.26 -4.98
CA ALA A 109 -16.59 -5.92 -4.39
C ALA A 109 -15.97 -4.87 -5.32
N PHE A 110 -15.06 -5.25 -6.22
CA PHE A 110 -14.39 -4.33 -7.15
C PHE A 110 -15.07 -4.18 -8.52
N VAL A 111 -16.06 -5.02 -8.83
CA VAL A 111 -16.81 -4.93 -10.11
C VAL A 111 -17.52 -3.57 -10.27
N PRO A 112 -18.22 -3.03 -9.26
CA PRO A 112 -18.85 -1.71 -9.36
C PRO A 112 -17.84 -0.58 -9.57
N LEU A 113 -16.67 -0.65 -8.90
CA LEU A 113 -15.58 0.35 -9.04
C LEU A 113 -15.02 0.36 -10.48
N ARG A 114 -14.86 -0.83 -11.10
CA ARG A 114 -14.46 -0.91 -12.51
C ARG A 114 -15.51 -0.26 -13.42
N GLY A 115 -16.79 -0.53 -13.20
CA GLY A 115 -17.87 0.05 -13.99
C GLY A 115 -17.86 1.58 -13.95
N ASP A 116 -17.56 2.15 -12.80
CA ASP A 116 -17.44 3.60 -12.62
C ASP A 116 -16.24 4.19 -13.33
N LEU A 117 -15.09 3.51 -13.25
CA LEU A 117 -13.88 3.91 -13.95
C LEU A 117 -14.12 3.95 -15.48
N VAL A 118 -14.71 2.89 -16.04
CA VAL A 118 -15.02 2.82 -17.47
C VAL A 118 -15.99 3.94 -17.90
N ARG A 119 -16.99 4.27 -17.08
CA ARG A 119 -17.89 5.39 -17.37
C ARG A 119 -17.14 6.72 -17.41
N GLN A 120 -16.27 7.00 -16.44
CA GLN A 120 -15.49 8.23 -16.41
C GLN A 120 -14.58 8.38 -17.63
N ILE A 121 -13.93 7.30 -18.05
CA ILE A 121 -13.12 7.28 -19.29
C ILE A 121 -13.98 7.65 -20.50
N ARG A 122 -15.17 7.05 -20.63
CA ARG A 122 -16.07 7.28 -21.78
C ARG A 122 -16.63 8.72 -21.83
N HIS A 123 -16.79 9.36 -20.70
CA HIS A 123 -17.30 10.72 -20.61
C HIS A 123 -16.20 11.81 -20.63
N SER A 124 -14.94 11.44 -20.71
CA SER A 124 -13.85 12.38 -20.81
C SER A 124 -13.76 12.96 -22.22
N ILE A 125 -13.91 14.28 -22.35
CA ILE A 125 -13.88 15.00 -23.63
C ILE A 125 -12.47 15.02 -24.25
N VAL A 126 -11.42 14.97 -23.43
CA VAL A 126 -10.01 15.10 -23.83
C VAL A 126 -9.29 13.72 -23.91
N GLY A 127 -10.05 12.65 -23.83
CA GLY A 127 -9.49 11.30 -23.64
C GLY A 127 -9.28 10.98 -22.17
N ALA A 128 -8.94 9.71 -21.87
CA ALA A 128 -8.72 9.27 -20.50
C ALA A 128 -7.45 9.88 -19.93
N PRO A 129 -7.51 10.60 -18.79
CA PRO A 129 -6.29 11.00 -18.08
C PRO A 129 -5.41 9.78 -17.78
N MET A 130 -4.09 9.98 -17.76
CA MET A 130 -3.11 8.90 -17.63
C MET A 130 -3.31 8.04 -16.37
N ASN A 131 -3.75 8.61 -15.27
CA ASN A 131 -4.05 7.88 -14.03
C ASN A 131 -5.14 6.80 -14.22
N TYR A 132 -6.14 7.02 -15.10
CA TYR A 132 -7.17 6.02 -15.36
C TYR A 132 -6.62 4.77 -16.07
N TRP A 133 -5.59 4.91 -16.89
CA TRP A 133 -4.93 3.77 -17.52
C TRP A 133 -4.14 2.95 -16.49
N PHE A 134 -3.46 3.60 -15.55
CA PHE A 134 -2.85 2.93 -14.40
C PHE A 134 -3.89 2.16 -13.58
N TYR A 135 -5.05 2.78 -13.29
CA TYR A 135 -6.15 2.14 -12.54
C TYR A 135 -6.73 0.94 -13.29
N GLY A 136 -6.85 1.03 -14.62
CA GLY A 136 -7.31 -0.08 -15.45
C GLY A 136 -6.41 -1.30 -15.32
N ILE A 137 -5.09 -1.13 -15.48
CA ILE A 137 -4.10 -2.20 -15.33
C ILE A 137 -4.11 -2.73 -13.88
N ALA A 138 -4.19 -1.85 -12.90
CA ALA A 138 -4.22 -2.21 -11.49
C ALA A 138 -5.44 -3.09 -11.15
N LEU A 139 -6.64 -2.74 -11.63
CA LEU A 139 -7.84 -3.55 -11.40
C LEU A 139 -7.81 -4.91 -12.11
N VAL A 140 -7.21 -4.98 -13.31
CA VAL A 140 -6.97 -6.26 -13.99
C VAL A 140 -5.99 -7.11 -13.19
N SER A 141 -4.91 -6.51 -12.67
CA SER A 141 -3.93 -7.18 -11.82
C SER A 141 -4.56 -7.68 -10.52
N LEU A 142 -5.46 -6.89 -9.91
CA LEU A 142 -6.22 -7.30 -8.74
C LEU A 142 -7.05 -8.56 -9.03
N ALA A 143 -7.84 -8.54 -10.09
CA ALA A 143 -8.67 -9.69 -10.46
C ALA A 143 -7.80 -10.94 -10.72
N GLY A 144 -6.73 -10.80 -11.52
CA GLY A 144 -5.78 -11.87 -11.79
C GLY A 144 -5.10 -12.38 -10.52
N GLY A 145 -4.72 -11.49 -9.62
CA GLY A 145 -4.09 -11.83 -8.34
C GLY A 145 -5.03 -12.62 -7.43
N LEU A 146 -6.28 -12.20 -7.28
CA LEU A 146 -7.27 -12.91 -6.47
C LEU A 146 -7.60 -14.29 -7.08
N LEU A 147 -7.74 -14.38 -8.42
CA LEU A 147 -7.93 -15.66 -9.10
C LEU A 147 -6.74 -16.60 -8.92
N ALA A 148 -5.50 -16.12 -9.07
CA ALA A 148 -4.31 -16.92 -8.82
C ALA A 148 -4.24 -17.39 -7.37
N GLY A 149 -4.61 -16.52 -6.40
CA GLY A 149 -4.68 -16.88 -4.99
C GLY A 149 -5.75 -17.95 -4.69
N ALA A 150 -6.89 -17.89 -5.36
CA ALA A 150 -7.96 -18.89 -5.22
C ALA A 150 -7.61 -20.23 -5.90
N ALA A 151 -6.84 -20.20 -6.99
CA ALA A 151 -6.48 -21.39 -7.76
C ALA A 151 -5.64 -22.41 -6.94
N VAL A 152 -4.81 -21.93 -6.01
CA VAL A 152 -3.96 -22.79 -5.16
C VAL A 152 -4.82 -23.66 -4.21
N PRO A 153 -5.69 -23.09 -3.36
CA PRO A 153 -6.53 -23.89 -2.46
C PRO A 153 -7.56 -24.75 -3.19
N LEU A 154 -8.02 -24.33 -4.38
CA LEU A 154 -8.93 -25.12 -5.21
C LEU A 154 -8.24 -26.26 -5.98
N ARG A 155 -6.92 -26.38 -5.85
CA ARG A 155 -6.10 -27.38 -6.59
C ARG A 155 -6.26 -27.30 -8.11
N LEU A 156 -6.57 -26.11 -8.63
CA LEU A 156 -6.67 -25.84 -10.08
C LEU A 156 -5.29 -25.62 -10.72
N MET A 157 -4.27 -25.45 -9.90
CA MET A 157 -2.89 -25.24 -10.36
C MET A 157 -2.11 -26.55 -10.27
N PRO A 158 -1.40 -26.97 -11.34
CA PRO A 158 -0.50 -28.12 -11.28
C PRO A 158 0.53 -27.97 -10.15
N TYR A 159 0.82 -29.08 -9.47
CA TYR A 159 1.69 -29.05 -8.27
C TYR A 159 3.07 -28.41 -8.54
N ASN A 160 3.65 -28.67 -9.69
CA ASN A 160 4.94 -28.10 -10.13
C ASN A 160 4.90 -26.58 -10.37
N LEU A 161 3.71 -25.97 -10.51
CA LEU A 161 3.54 -24.53 -10.73
C LEU A 161 3.04 -23.77 -9.48
N VAL A 162 2.84 -24.45 -8.34
CA VAL A 162 2.34 -23.81 -7.11
C VAL A 162 3.29 -22.71 -6.62
N GLY A 163 4.60 -22.94 -6.69
CA GLY A 163 5.62 -21.94 -6.32
C GLY A 163 5.55 -20.69 -7.20
N GLN A 164 5.50 -20.86 -8.51
CA GLN A 164 5.38 -19.80 -9.51
C GLN A 164 4.05 -19.05 -9.35
N GLY A 165 2.95 -19.79 -9.18
CA GLY A 165 1.62 -19.22 -8.95
C GLY A 165 1.56 -18.36 -7.69
N ARG A 166 2.25 -18.75 -6.62
CA ARG A 166 2.37 -17.93 -5.41
C ARG A 166 3.13 -16.62 -5.68
N LEU A 167 4.24 -16.66 -6.42
CA LEU A 167 4.98 -15.46 -6.78
C LEU A 167 4.14 -14.54 -7.67
N VAL A 168 3.44 -15.10 -8.67
CA VAL A 168 2.52 -14.35 -9.53
C VAL A 168 1.40 -13.72 -8.72
N HIS A 169 0.76 -14.46 -7.82
CA HIS A 169 -0.28 -13.96 -6.92
C HIS A 169 0.20 -12.75 -6.10
N ILE A 170 1.34 -12.88 -5.42
CA ILE A 170 1.88 -11.81 -4.57
C ILE A 170 2.19 -10.57 -5.41
N HIS A 171 2.85 -10.70 -6.56
CA HIS A 171 3.26 -9.56 -7.37
C HIS A 171 2.08 -8.91 -8.13
N LEU A 172 1.07 -9.70 -8.56
CA LEU A 172 -0.17 -9.13 -9.10
C LEU A 172 -0.88 -8.23 -8.09
N LEU A 173 -0.95 -8.65 -6.82
CA LEU A 173 -1.60 -7.85 -5.78
C LEU A 173 -0.75 -6.67 -5.30
N THR A 174 0.55 -6.84 -5.18
CA THR A 174 1.45 -5.78 -4.66
C THR A 174 1.88 -4.82 -5.77
N GLN A 175 2.64 -5.30 -6.74
CA GLN A 175 3.19 -4.45 -7.81
C GLN A 175 2.12 -4.07 -8.84
N GLY A 176 1.36 -5.06 -9.31
CA GLY A 176 0.34 -4.86 -10.34
C GLY A 176 -0.87 -4.07 -9.86
N PHE A 177 -1.36 -4.32 -8.65
CA PHE A 177 -2.51 -3.58 -8.13
C PHE A 177 -2.09 -2.36 -7.31
N VAL A 178 -1.45 -2.53 -6.14
CA VAL A 178 -1.26 -1.41 -5.20
C VAL A 178 -0.24 -0.39 -5.70
N VAL A 179 0.93 -0.83 -6.17
CA VAL A 179 1.96 0.11 -6.65
C VAL A 179 1.47 0.90 -7.85
N LEU A 180 0.92 0.24 -8.88
CA LEU A 180 0.41 0.96 -10.06
C LEU A 180 -0.76 1.88 -9.72
N MET A 181 -1.65 1.48 -8.80
CA MET A 181 -2.75 2.33 -8.34
C MET A 181 -2.22 3.61 -7.67
N ILE A 182 -1.24 3.48 -6.76
CA ILE A 182 -0.65 4.62 -6.06
C ILE A 182 0.14 5.52 -7.03
N VAL A 183 0.99 4.93 -7.88
CA VAL A 183 1.75 5.70 -8.88
C VAL A 183 0.82 6.47 -9.80
N GLY A 184 -0.25 5.84 -10.30
CA GLY A 184 -1.27 6.51 -11.11
C GLY A 184 -1.94 7.65 -10.36
N ALA A 185 -2.36 7.44 -9.12
CA ALA A 185 -2.99 8.47 -8.29
C ALA A 185 -2.04 9.65 -8.03
N MET A 186 -0.78 9.39 -7.73
CA MET A 186 0.20 10.42 -7.41
C MET A 186 0.51 11.35 -8.58
N HIS A 187 0.39 10.92 -9.83
CA HIS A 187 0.55 11.81 -10.99
C HIS A 187 -0.48 12.95 -11.05
N THR A 188 -1.61 12.79 -10.39
CA THR A 188 -2.66 13.84 -10.30
C THR A 188 -2.77 14.46 -8.91
N GLN A 189 -2.71 13.66 -7.86
CA GLN A 189 -2.88 14.12 -6.48
C GLN A 189 -1.68 14.92 -5.97
N PHE A 190 -0.46 14.49 -6.29
CA PHE A 190 0.73 15.15 -5.78
C PHE A 190 0.87 16.61 -6.27
N PRO A 191 0.73 16.92 -7.58
CA PRO A 191 0.69 18.32 -8.02
C PRO A 191 -0.52 19.07 -7.45
N ALA A 192 -1.66 18.43 -7.22
CA ALA A 192 -2.84 19.07 -6.63
C ALA A 192 -2.61 19.55 -5.19
N PHE A 193 -1.71 18.92 -4.41
CA PHE A 193 -1.33 19.42 -3.08
C PHE A 193 -0.84 20.88 -3.10
N PHE A 194 -0.36 21.37 -4.23
CA PHE A 194 0.22 22.71 -4.40
C PHE A 194 -0.57 23.57 -5.39
N ASN A 195 -1.74 23.13 -5.82
CA ASN A 195 -2.50 23.74 -6.93
C ASN A 195 -1.63 23.89 -8.20
N GLY A 196 -0.70 22.96 -8.40
CA GLY A 196 0.30 22.97 -9.45
C GLY A 196 0.02 21.96 -10.57
N ARG A 197 1.02 21.79 -11.42
CA ARG A 197 1.03 20.82 -12.52
C ARG A 197 2.20 19.85 -12.36
N LEU A 198 2.06 18.67 -12.94
CA LEU A 198 3.15 17.72 -13.03
C LEU A 198 4.31 18.32 -13.83
N HIS A 199 5.55 18.17 -13.32
CA HIS A 199 6.75 18.73 -13.95
C HIS A 199 6.89 18.32 -15.42
N SER A 200 6.73 17.03 -15.72
CA SER A 200 6.88 16.53 -17.10
C SER A 200 5.83 15.46 -17.42
N PRO A 201 4.90 15.73 -18.35
CA PRO A 201 4.00 14.70 -18.89
C PRO A 201 4.75 13.55 -19.58
N ILE A 202 5.90 13.83 -20.22
CA ILE A 202 6.72 12.81 -20.90
C ILE A 202 7.27 11.81 -19.89
N LEU A 203 7.81 12.28 -18.76
CA LEU A 203 8.26 11.37 -17.70
C LEU A 203 7.09 10.54 -17.12
N GLY A 204 5.90 11.12 -17.05
CA GLY A 204 4.69 10.40 -16.70
C GLY A 204 4.37 9.28 -17.69
N GLN A 205 4.46 9.54 -18.99
CA GLN A 205 4.26 8.55 -20.07
C GLN A 205 5.33 7.45 -20.03
N LEU A 206 6.60 7.82 -19.82
CA LEU A 206 7.68 6.84 -19.64
C LEU A 206 7.46 5.96 -18.41
N THR A 207 7.03 6.53 -17.29
CA THR A 207 6.64 5.79 -16.11
C THR A 207 5.52 4.78 -16.43
N PHE A 208 4.48 5.23 -17.16
CA PHE A 208 3.38 4.38 -17.58
C PHE A 208 3.81 3.26 -18.53
N ALA A 209 4.74 3.51 -19.43
CA ALA A 209 5.24 2.48 -20.33
C ALA A 209 6.13 1.46 -19.60
N LEU A 210 7.08 1.93 -18.79
CA LEU A 210 8.15 1.11 -18.23
C LEU A 210 7.71 0.29 -17.00
N LEU A 211 6.92 0.86 -16.08
CA LEU A 211 6.49 0.12 -14.90
C LEU A 211 5.58 -1.06 -15.23
N PRO A 212 4.47 -0.91 -16.00
CA PRO A 212 3.65 -2.05 -16.39
C PRO A 212 4.37 -3.06 -17.29
N LEU A 213 5.20 -2.58 -18.25
CA LEU A 213 5.96 -3.48 -19.10
C LEU A 213 6.95 -4.32 -18.28
N GLY A 214 7.72 -3.67 -17.40
CA GLY A 214 8.67 -4.35 -16.53
C GLY A 214 7.96 -5.33 -15.59
N PHE A 215 6.80 -4.98 -15.09
CA PHE A 215 5.96 -5.86 -14.29
C PHE A 215 5.50 -7.11 -15.07
N VAL A 216 5.04 -6.96 -16.32
CA VAL A 216 4.66 -8.10 -17.17
C VAL A 216 5.85 -9.01 -17.47
N VAL A 217 7.01 -8.42 -17.79
CA VAL A 217 8.25 -9.17 -17.99
C VAL A 217 8.67 -9.92 -16.73
N LEU A 218 8.54 -9.30 -15.55
CA LEU A 218 8.82 -9.95 -14.26
C LEU A 218 7.90 -11.15 -14.02
N LEU A 219 6.59 -11.04 -14.30
CA LEU A 219 5.65 -12.15 -14.19
C LEU A 219 6.00 -13.29 -15.16
N ALA A 220 6.37 -12.96 -16.40
CA ALA A 220 6.85 -13.94 -17.35
C ALA A 220 8.10 -14.67 -16.83
N GLY A 221 9.04 -13.94 -16.21
CA GLY A 221 10.22 -14.51 -15.58
C GLY A 221 9.89 -15.51 -14.46
N PHE A 222 8.85 -15.27 -13.66
CA PHE A 222 8.37 -16.23 -12.65
C PHE A 222 7.78 -17.47 -13.30
N LEU A 223 6.91 -17.33 -14.30
CA LEU A 223 6.28 -18.45 -14.99
C LEU A 223 7.28 -19.33 -15.75
N LEU A 224 8.27 -18.69 -16.38
CA LEU A 224 9.34 -19.38 -17.11
C LEU A 224 10.46 -19.87 -16.19
N THR A 225 10.42 -19.57 -14.89
CA THR A 225 11.52 -19.85 -13.93
C THR A 225 12.88 -19.33 -14.41
N ASN A 226 12.88 -18.19 -15.11
CA ASN A 226 14.07 -17.62 -15.72
C ASN A 226 14.48 -16.33 -14.96
N LEU A 227 15.60 -16.41 -14.25
CA LEU A 227 16.12 -15.31 -13.43
C LEU A 227 16.59 -14.11 -14.27
N TRP A 228 17.12 -14.31 -15.46
CA TRP A 228 17.51 -13.22 -16.35
C TRP A 228 16.31 -12.40 -16.80
N VAL A 229 15.20 -13.06 -17.11
CA VAL A 229 13.94 -12.39 -17.44
C VAL A 229 13.40 -11.64 -16.23
N GLN A 230 13.52 -12.20 -15.01
CA GLN A 230 13.13 -11.50 -13.77
C GLN A 230 13.98 -10.24 -13.55
N ILE A 231 15.29 -10.33 -13.74
CA ILE A 231 16.20 -9.18 -13.62
C ILE A 231 15.86 -8.12 -14.67
N ALA A 232 15.65 -8.51 -15.93
CA ALA A 232 15.25 -7.58 -16.99
C ALA A 232 13.95 -6.85 -16.67
N GLY A 233 12.94 -7.57 -16.17
CA GLY A 233 11.68 -7.00 -15.68
C GLY A 233 11.92 -6.01 -14.53
N GLY A 234 12.73 -6.39 -13.54
CA GLY A 234 13.12 -5.54 -12.43
C GLY A 234 13.84 -4.26 -12.86
N VAL A 235 14.77 -4.35 -13.82
CA VAL A 235 15.50 -3.19 -14.38
C VAL A 235 14.54 -2.22 -15.09
N LEU A 236 13.62 -2.74 -15.91
CA LEU A 236 12.59 -1.89 -16.54
C LEU A 236 11.72 -1.18 -15.49
N MET A 237 11.30 -1.91 -14.46
CA MET A 237 10.55 -1.31 -13.35
C MET A 237 11.38 -0.25 -12.62
N LEU A 238 12.68 -0.49 -12.40
CA LEU A 238 13.57 0.47 -11.74
C LEU A 238 13.69 1.76 -12.55
N ILE A 239 13.88 1.66 -13.87
CA ILE A 239 13.93 2.86 -14.73
C ILE A 239 12.61 3.61 -14.68
N GLY A 240 11.46 2.91 -14.74
CA GLY A 240 10.14 3.52 -14.57
C GLY A 240 9.96 4.20 -13.22
N ALA A 241 10.44 3.58 -12.13
CA ALA A 241 10.39 4.15 -10.78
C ALA A 241 11.30 5.38 -10.64
N LEU A 242 12.47 5.39 -11.29
CA LEU A 242 13.36 6.56 -11.32
C LEU A 242 12.72 7.72 -12.10
N CYS A 243 12.08 7.46 -13.25
CA CYS A 243 11.31 8.46 -13.99
C CYS A 243 10.18 9.05 -13.12
N TYR A 244 9.44 8.19 -12.43
CA TYR A 244 8.39 8.60 -11.49
C TYR A 244 8.95 9.46 -10.36
N SER A 245 9.95 8.97 -9.64
CA SER A 245 10.52 9.64 -8.49
C SER A 245 11.11 11.00 -8.86
N TYR A 246 11.84 11.07 -9.97
CA TYR A 246 12.38 12.32 -10.49
C TYR A 246 11.25 13.32 -10.82
N ASN A 247 10.21 12.87 -11.50
CA ASN A 247 9.07 13.71 -11.87
C ASN A 247 8.35 14.27 -10.62
N ILE A 248 8.13 13.46 -9.59
CA ILE A 248 7.51 13.88 -8.32
C ILE A 248 8.42 14.89 -7.57
N VAL A 249 9.72 14.60 -7.46
CA VAL A 249 10.67 15.52 -6.81
C VAL A 249 10.74 16.87 -7.54
N ARG A 250 10.79 16.86 -8.88
CA ARG A 250 10.80 18.08 -9.69
C ARG A 250 9.49 18.85 -9.58
N THR A 251 8.35 18.16 -9.53
CA THR A 251 7.04 18.79 -9.29
C THR A 251 7.02 19.57 -7.97
N TRP A 252 7.59 18.99 -6.91
CA TRP A 252 7.72 19.66 -5.62
C TRP A 252 8.67 20.86 -5.68
N GLN A 253 9.81 20.74 -6.41
CA GLN A 253 10.77 21.81 -6.56
C GLN A 253 10.17 22.99 -7.36
N ASP A 254 9.45 22.70 -8.44
CA ASP A 254 8.80 23.71 -9.29
C ASP A 254 7.67 24.46 -8.54
N ALA A 255 7.04 23.80 -7.56
CA ALA A 255 6.09 24.43 -6.64
C ALA A 255 6.74 25.30 -5.55
N GLY A 256 8.06 25.49 -5.56
CA GLY A 256 8.78 26.30 -4.57
C GLY A 256 9.15 25.54 -3.28
N ARG A 257 9.16 24.22 -3.30
CA ARG A 257 9.53 23.33 -2.18
C ARG A 257 8.69 23.57 -0.90
N PRO A 258 7.36 23.60 -1.00
CA PRO A 258 6.52 23.86 0.16
C PRO A 258 6.65 22.71 1.16
N ARG A 259 6.73 23.04 2.44
CA ARG A 259 6.73 22.05 3.54
C ARG A 259 5.29 21.72 3.91
N LYS A 260 4.78 20.61 3.40
CA LYS A 260 3.47 20.06 3.77
C LYS A 260 3.63 18.61 4.23
N PRO A 261 3.04 18.20 5.35
CA PRO A 261 3.14 16.84 5.86
C PRO A 261 2.79 15.76 4.83
N ALA A 262 1.77 16.03 4.00
CA ALA A 262 1.35 15.14 2.92
C ALA A 262 2.45 14.94 1.87
N SER A 263 3.07 16.04 1.41
CA SER A 263 4.15 15.97 0.42
C SER A 263 5.41 15.30 0.95
N ASP A 264 5.76 15.56 2.22
CA ASP A 264 6.96 15.00 2.82
C ASP A 264 6.87 13.47 2.91
N LEU A 265 5.70 12.94 3.31
CA LEU A 265 5.43 11.50 3.32
C LEU A 265 5.53 10.89 1.91
N CYS A 266 4.94 11.54 0.89
CA CYS A 266 4.97 11.06 -0.48
C CYS A 266 6.38 11.12 -1.10
N LEU A 267 7.18 12.16 -0.81
CA LEU A 267 8.56 12.28 -1.29
C LEU A 267 9.45 11.16 -0.74
N ILE A 268 9.37 10.88 0.56
CA ILE A 268 10.10 9.77 1.16
C ILE A 268 9.62 8.42 0.61
N ALA A 269 8.31 8.28 0.37
CA ALA A 269 7.77 7.07 -0.24
C ALA A 269 8.39 6.77 -1.63
N THR A 270 8.64 7.80 -2.46
CA THR A 270 9.27 7.57 -3.79
C THR A 270 10.67 6.98 -3.66
N LEU A 271 11.44 7.40 -2.66
CA LEU A 271 12.75 6.84 -2.37
C LEU A 271 12.66 5.36 -1.98
N PHE A 272 11.69 5.02 -1.13
CA PHE A 272 11.46 3.62 -0.75
C PHE A 272 11.05 2.73 -1.93
N LEU A 273 10.30 3.25 -2.90
CA LEU A 273 9.98 2.50 -4.11
C LEU A 273 11.24 2.11 -4.89
N VAL A 274 12.15 3.06 -5.09
CA VAL A 274 13.43 2.82 -5.78
C VAL A 274 14.27 1.78 -5.01
N ILE A 275 14.41 1.95 -3.69
CA ILE A 275 15.16 1.02 -2.84
C ILE A 275 14.53 -0.39 -2.89
N ALA A 276 13.20 -0.49 -2.78
CA ALA A 276 12.49 -1.76 -2.79
C ALA A 276 12.70 -2.53 -4.12
N ILE A 277 12.56 -1.86 -5.27
CA ILE A 277 12.77 -2.49 -6.57
C ILE A 277 14.24 -2.92 -6.71
N THR A 278 15.19 -2.07 -6.29
CA THR A 278 16.62 -2.41 -6.29
C THR A 278 16.89 -3.66 -5.44
N CYS A 279 16.32 -3.74 -4.23
CA CYS A 279 16.43 -4.93 -3.39
C CYS A 279 15.82 -6.18 -4.06
N GLY A 280 14.70 -6.04 -4.77
CA GLY A 280 14.09 -7.14 -5.53
C GLY A 280 15.00 -7.67 -6.65
N ILE A 281 15.67 -6.77 -7.37
CA ILE A 281 16.66 -7.15 -8.39
C ILE A 281 17.86 -7.88 -7.73
N LEU A 282 18.38 -7.34 -6.64
CA LEU A 282 19.51 -7.95 -5.90
C LEU A 282 19.17 -9.36 -5.39
N VAL A 283 17.91 -9.61 -5.00
CA VAL A 283 17.45 -10.97 -4.65
C VAL A 283 17.63 -11.92 -5.83
N SER A 284 17.20 -11.53 -7.03
CA SER A 284 17.35 -12.37 -8.23
C SER A 284 18.81 -12.56 -8.66
N VAL A 285 19.63 -11.50 -8.58
CA VAL A 285 21.08 -11.59 -8.87
C VAL A 285 21.77 -12.55 -7.91
N ASN A 286 21.49 -12.47 -6.62
CA ASN A 286 22.07 -13.38 -5.63
C ASN A 286 21.75 -14.85 -5.89
N VAL A 287 20.55 -15.15 -6.40
CA VAL A 287 20.18 -16.53 -6.74
C VAL A 287 20.97 -17.03 -7.97
N LEU A 288 21.30 -16.14 -8.93
CA LEU A 288 22.11 -16.49 -10.10
C LEU A 288 23.55 -16.87 -9.75
N GLU A 289 24.12 -16.26 -8.71
CA GLU A 289 25.49 -16.55 -8.25
C GLU A 289 25.64 -17.93 -7.58
N GLY A 290 24.56 -18.71 -7.47
CA GLY A 290 24.54 -20.10 -7.04
C GLY A 290 24.64 -20.32 -5.54
N GLN A 291 25.40 -19.51 -4.81
CA GLN A 291 25.34 -19.40 -3.36
C GLN A 291 25.00 -17.95 -3.00
N PRO A 292 23.96 -17.71 -2.23
CA PRO A 292 23.60 -16.34 -1.88
C PRO A 292 24.73 -15.71 -1.07
N PHE A 293 25.37 -14.69 -1.62
CA PHE A 293 26.33 -13.85 -0.90
C PHE A 293 25.65 -13.17 0.30
N VAL A 294 24.34 -12.99 0.21
CA VAL A 294 23.51 -12.52 1.30
C VAL A 294 22.70 -13.70 1.83
N PRO A 295 22.68 -13.95 3.15
CA PRO A 295 21.87 -15.01 3.72
C PRO A 295 20.42 -14.86 3.27
N PHE A 296 19.96 -15.78 2.43
CA PHE A 296 18.58 -15.88 2.00
C PHE A 296 17.76 -16.50 3.11
N GLY A 297 17.38 -15.67 4.05
CA GLY A 297 16.42 -16.05 5.04
C GLY A 297 15.09 -15.36 4.80
N SER A 298 14.09 -15.78 5.56
CA SER A 298 12.79 -15.10 5.67
C SER A 298 12.94 -13.59 5.98
N LEU A 299 14.04 -13.17 6.59
CA LEU A 299 14.32 -11.77 6.94
C LEU A 299 14.61 -10.87 5.73
N HIS A 300 15.31 -11.37 4.70
CA HIS A 300 15.54 -10.57 3.47
C HIS A 300 14.25 -10.36 2.72
N LEU A 301 13.42 -11.41 2.63
CA LEU A 301 12.08 -11.28 2.05
C LEU A 301 11.23 -10.32 2.89
N ALA A 302 11.31 -10.38 4.22
CA ALA A 302 10.63 -9.45 5.11
C ALA A 302 11.10 -8.01 4.88
N ALA A 303 12.41 -7.76 4.77
CA ALA A 303 12.96 -6.44 4.49
C ALA A 303 12.45 -5.90 3.14
N TYR A 304 12.60 -6.64 2.06
CA TYR A 304 12.10 -6.27 0.74
C TYR A 304 10.60 -5.93 0.74
N THR A 305 9.80 -6.82 1.33
CA THR A 305 8.34 -6.63 1.37
C THR A 305 7.95 -5.41 2.21
N HIS A 306 8.60 -5.15 3.36
CA HIS A 306 8.27 -4.01 4.22
C HIS A 306 8.77 -2.67 3.65
N LEU A 307 9.90 -2.65 2.92
CA LEU A 307 10.30 -1.47 2.13
C LEU A 307 9.22 -1.10 1.12
N THR A 308 8.58 -2.09 0.48
CA THR A 308 7.46 -1.86 -0.42
C THR A 308 6.18 -1.46 0.34
N PHE A 309 5.76 -2.26 1.34
CA PHE A 309 4.47 -2.07 2.02
C PHE A 309 4.43 -0.86 2.94
N ILE A 310 5.43 -0.69 3.81
CA ILE A 310 5.46 0.43 4.75
C ILE A 310 6.13 1.62 4.09
N GLY A 311 7.32 1.40 3.51
CA GLY A 311 8.12 2.47 2.95
C GLY A 311 7.45 3.17 1.76
N PHE A 312 6.88 2.43 0.82
CA PHE A 312 6.22 3.04 -0.33
C PHE A 312 4.70 3.14 -0.15
N MET A 313 4.02 2.01 0.02
CA MET A 313 2.55 1.99 -0.04
C MET A 313 1.93 2.74 1.14
N LEU A 314 2.30 2.42 2.38
CA LEU A 314 1.70 3.03 3.56
C LEU A 314 2.04 4.52 3.66
N LEU A 315 3.30 4.92 3.45
CA LEU A 315 3.67 6.34 3.47
C LEU A 315 2.94 7.14 2.39
N SER A 316 2.78 6.62 1.18
CA SER A 316 2.00 7.27 0.12
C SER A 316 0.52 7.41 0.50
N LEU A 317 -0.07 6.36 1.07
CA LEU A 317 -1.47 6.39 1.51
C LEU A 317 -1.67 7.35 2.68
N LEU A 318 -0.77 7.36 3.67
CA LEU A 318 -0.82 8.31 4.79
C LEU A 318 -0.62 9.75 4.29
N GLY A 319 0.24 9.97 3.31
CA GLY A 319 0.39 11.27 2.65
C GLY A 319 -0.91 11.74 2.00
N ALA A 320 -1.53 10.89 1.19
CA ALA A 320 -2.81 11.18 0.56
C ALA A 320 -3.94 11.42 1.60
N LEU A 321 -4.01 10.59 2.64
CA LEU A 321 -4.99 10.76 3.71
C LEU A 321 -4.78 12.05 4.51
N THR A 322 -3.53 12.46 4.72
CA THR A 322 -3.19 13.71 5.42
C THR A 322 -3.74 14.93 4.69
N ASP A 323 -3.77 14.91 3.36
CA ASP A 323 -4.33 16.00 2.55
C ASP A 323 -5.86 15.89 2.39
N LEU A 324 -6.38 14.68 2.17
CA LEU A 324 -7.78 14.48 1.79
C LEU A 324 -8.75 14.42 2.98
N LEU A 325 -8.35 13.86 4.13
CA LEU A 325 -9.25 13.65 5.27
C LEU A 325 -9.87 14.93 5.81
N PRO A 326 -9.13 16.05 5.99
CA PRO A 326 -9.72 17.30 6.48
C PRO A 326 -10.86 17.79 5.59
N ASN A 327 -10.63 17.80 4.27
CA ASN A 327 -11.63 18.24 3.31
C ASN A 327 -12.86 17.30 3.28
N LEU A 328 -12.64 15.99 3.21
CA LEU A 328 -13.73 15.00 3.21
C LEU A 328 -14.59 15.08 4.46
N LEU A 329 -13.99 15.27 5.64
CA LEU A 329 -14.71 15.43 6.89
C LEU A 329 -15.46 16.76 6.97
N ALA A 330 -14.83 17.85 6.50
CA ALA A 330 -15.47 19.16 6.48
C ALA A 330 -16.68 19.17 5.53
N GLU A 331 -16.55 18.57 4.36
CA GLU A 331 -17.65 18.41 3.41
C GLU A 331 -18.79 17.57 3.95
N ASP A 332 -18.45 16.51 4.69
CA ASP A 332 -19.38 15.56 5.25
C ASP A 332 -20.19 16.09 6.45
N ARG A 333 -19.54 16.90 7.29
CA ARG A 333 -20.12 17.32 8.58
C ARG A 333 -20.67 18.74 8.60
N THR A 334 -20.37 19.55 7.56
CA THR A 334 -20.85 20.93 7.49
C THR A 334 -21.78 21.12 6.30
N THR A 335 -22.96 21.70 6.54
CA THR A 335 -23.91 22.10 5.48
C THR A 335 -23.70 23.54 5.02
N SER A 336 -22.98 24.34 5.81
CA SER A 336 -22.77 25.78 5.56
C SER A 336 -21.32 26.05 5.13
N ASN A 337 -21.14 26.71 4.00
CA ASN A 337 -19.82 27.15 3.53
C ASN A 337 -19.11 28.08 4.55
N LYS A 338 -19.87 28.85 5.34
CA LYS A 338 -19.32 29.72 6.39
C LYS A 338 -18.65 28.93 7.51
N LYS A 339 -19.18 27.76 7.87
CA LYS A 339 -18.60 26.87 8.91
C LYS A 339 -17.52 25.95 8.35
N ARG A 340 -17.56 25.61 7.06
CA ARG A 340 -16.67 24.65 6.43
C ARG A 340 -15.19 25.06 6.51
N GLY A 341 -14.86 26.29 6.14
CA GLY A 341 -13.46 26.76 6.12
C GLY A 341 -12.78 26.70 7.50
N PRO A 342 -13.36 27.30 8.57
CA PRO A 342 -12.79 27.20 9.90
C PRO A 342 -12.68 25.77 10.41
N TYR A 343 -13.65 24.91 10.15
CA TYR A 343 -13.62 23.50 10.56
C TYR A 343 -12.53 22.71 9.80
N GLU A 344 -12.40 22.90 8.48
CA GLU A 344 -11.34 22.30 7.67
C GLU A 344 -9.94 22.74 8.15
N ALA A 345 -9.78 24.02 8.53
CA ALA A 345 -8.52 24.52 9.09
C ALA A 345 -8.18 23.82 10.42
N ALA A 346 -9.16 23.65 11.33
CA ALA A 346 -8.95 22.93 12.58
C ALA A 346 -8.55 21.47 12.33
N LEU A 347 -9.24 20.77 11.42
CA LEU A 347 -8.90 19.39 11.03
C LEU A 347 -7.50 19.30 10.42
N THR A 348 -7.12 20.28 9.58
CA THR A 348 -5.77 20.37 9.00
C THR A 348 -4.71 20.59 10.08
N GLY A 349 -4.99 21.41 11.09
CA GLY A 349 -4.14 21.58 12.26
C GLY A 349 -3.94 20.27 13.03
N ILE A 350 -5.01 19.51 13.29
CA ILE A 350 -4.96 18.22 13.97
C ILE A 350 -4.09 17.22 13.21
N ILE A 351 -4.34 17.04 11.91
CA ILE A 351 -3.61 16.02 11.13
C ILE A 351 -2.15 16.41 10.90
N GLY A 352 -1.83 17.70 10.93
CA GLY A 352 -0.47 18.23 10.84
C GLY A 352 0.37 18.05 12.11
N ARG A 353 -0.26 17.84 13.28
CA ARG A 353 0.47 17.65 14.55
C ARG A 353 1.42 16.47 14.48
N TRP A 354 2.61 16.62 15.04
CA TRP A 354 3.65 15.55 15.10
C TRP A 354 3.98 14.88 13.75
N SER A 355 3.71 15.55 12.63
CA SER A 355 3.97 14.98 11.30
C SER A 355 5.43 14.61 11.08
N THR A 356 6.36 15.41 11.60
CA THR A 356 7.80 15.12 11.56
C THR A 356 8.16 13.86 12.35
N VAL A 357 7.58 13.69 13.56
CA VAL A 357 7.76 12.46 14.35
C VAL A 357 7.23 11.25 13.61
N GLN A 358 6.02 11.35 13.06
CA GLN A 358 5.39 10.28 12.28
C GLN A 358 6.25 9.90 11.07
N LEU A 359 6.71 10.89 10.29
CA LEU A 359 7.55 10.66 9.11
C LEU A 359 8.82 9.90 9.46
N TRP A 360 9.59 10.40 10.44
CA TRP A 360 10.89 9.81 10.78
C TRP A 360 10.74 8.46 11.48
N THR A 361 9.77 8.29 12.37
CA THR A 361 9.57 7.00 13.04
C THR A 361 9.16 5.90 12.06
N LEU A 362 8.28 6.18 11.10
CA LEU A 362 7.93 5.21 10.06
C LEU A 362 9.11 4.95 9.12
N SER A 363 9.84 5.98 8.69
CA SER A 363 10.94 5.83 7.75
C SER A 363 12.13 5.08 8.36
N ILE A 364 12.59 5.49 9.54
CA ILE A 364 13.71 4.84 10.23
C ILE A 364 13.30 3.44 10.69
N GLY A 365 12.06 3.28 11.18
CA GLY A 365 11.53 1.97 11.56
C GLY A 365 11.50 1.00 10.38
N THR A 366 11.11 1.45 9.19
CA THR A 366 11.15 0.63 7.97
C THR A 366 12.59 0.27 7.57
N MET A 367 13.50 1.24 7.59
CA MET A 367 14.92 1.00 7.28
C MET A 367 15.58 0.06 8.28
N SER A 368 15.18 0.07 9.55
CA SER A 368 15.74 -0.83 10.57
C SER A 368 15.46 -2.30 10.26
N LEU A 369 14.39 -2.63 9.55
CA LEU A 369 14.12 -4.00 9.07
C LEU A 369 15.16 -4.45 8.02
N ALA A 370 15.60 -3.54 7.15
CA ALA A 370 16.71 -3.82 6.23
C ALA A 370 18.03 -3.96 6.97
N VAL A 371 18.26 -3.17 8.02
CA VAL A 371 19.43 -3.29 8.89
C VAL A 371 19.44 -4.65 9.60
N VAL A 372 18.31 -5.10 10.13
CA VAL A 372 18.19 -6.46 10.73
C VAL A 372 18.52 -7.53 9.70
N ALA A 373 18.01 -7.42 8.48
CA ALA A 373 18.32 -8.37 7.41
C ALA A 373 19.82 -8.39 7.06
N ALA A 374 20.50 -7.24 7.12
CA ALA A 374 21.95 -7.16 6.91
C ALA A 374 22.75 -7.72 8.11
N LEU A 375 22.32 -7.45 9.34
CA LEU A 375 23.01 -7.91 10.56
C LEU A 375 23.03 -9.43 10.68
N VAL A 376 21.98 -10.12 10.27
CA VAL A 376 21.93 -11.61 10.33
C VAL A 376 22.91 -12.30 9.38
N TRP A 377 23.58 -11.56 8.54
CA TRP A 377 24.74 -12.05 7.79
C TRP A 377 25.93 -12.35 8.68
N GLN A 378 26.18 -11.50 9.67
CA GLN A 378 27.37 -11.59 10.54
C GLN A 378 27.02 -12.16 11.92
N TYR A 379 25.77 -12.04 12.33
CA TYR A 379 25.33 -12.37 13.68
C TYR A 379 24.17 -13.37 13.66
N PRO A 380 24.11 -14.33 14.59
CA PRO A 380 22.92 -15.18 14.73
C PRO A 380 21.71 -14.35 15.14
N LEU A 381 20.52 -14.84 14.78
CA LEU A 381 19.24 -14.17 15.05
C LEU A 381 19.02 -13.76 16.51
N ASN A 382 19.54 -14.53 17.44
CA ASN A 382 19.43 -14.29 18.88
C ASN A 382 20.52 -13.36 19.45
N ALA A 383 21.45 -12.88 18.62
CA ALA A 383 22.49 -11.97 19.04
C ALA A 383 21.93 -10.59 19.42
N TRP A 384 22.60 -9.94 20.39
CA TRP A 384 22.17 -8.64 20.89
C TRP A 384 22.00 -7.56 19.80
N PRO A 385 22.92 -7.37 18.83
CA PRO A 385 22.77 -6.34 17.80
C PRO A 385 21.49 -6.55 16.97
N VAL A 386 21.16 -7.80 16.62
CA VAL A 386 19.95 -8.16 15.86
C VAL A 386 18.70 -7.87 16.67
N LYS A 387 18.66 -8.30 17.94
CA LYS A 387 17.52 -8.04 18.84
C LYS A 387 17.32 -6.55 19.09
N ALA A 388 18.38 -5.79 19.30
CA ALA A 388 18.32 -4.35 19.54
C ALA A 388 17.77 -3.61 18.31
N ALA A 389 18.28 -3.92 17.11
CA ALA A 389 17.79 -3.32 15.86
C ALA A 389 16.33 -3.72 15.58
N ALA A 390 15.94 -4.98 15.83
CA ALA A 390 14.58 -5.46 15.70
C ALA A 390 13.61 -4.73 16.62
N LEU A 391 13.95 -4.62 17.90
CA LEU A 391 13.12 -3.93 18.89
C LEU A 391 13.01 -2.43 18.59
N ALA A 392 14.13 -1.78 18.26
CA ALA A 392 14.13 -0.36 17.90
C ALA A 392 13.23 -0.10 16.68
N GLY A 393 13.37 -0.90 15.62
CA GLY A 393 12.53 -0.79 14.44
C GLY A 393 11.05 -0.99 14.73
N ALA A 394 10.73 -2.01 15.51
CA ALA A 394 9.37 -2.30 15.92
C ALA A 394 8.74 -1.16 16.73
N LEU A 395 9.45 -0.61 17.69
CA LEU A 395 9.00 0.53 18.51
C LEU A 395 8.81 1.78 17.66
N LEU A 396 9.73 2.08 16.74
CA LEU A 396 9.59 3.21 15.83
C LEU A 396 8.37 3.07 14.93
N LEU A 397 8.14 1.92 14.31
CA LEU A 397 6.97 1.67 13.47
C LEU A 397 5.68 1.80 14.27
N LEU A 398 5.62 1.20 15.46
CA LEU A 398 4.46 1.30 16.33
C LEU A 398 4.20 2.76 16.73
N THR A 399 5.24 3.53 17.08
CA THR A 399 5.11 4.96 17.40
C THR A 399 4.48 5.73 16.24
N GLY A 400 4.97 5.56 15.01
CA GLY A 400 4.43 6.27 13.84
C GLY A 400 2.96 5.93 13.55
N LEU A 401 2.57 4.67 13.77
CA LEU A 401 1.18 4.22 13.61
C LEU A 401 0.28 4.73 14.72
N VAL A 402 0.73 4.72 15.96
CA VAL A 402 -0.02 5.27 17.12
C VAL A 402 -0.22 6.77 16.96
N VAL A 403 0.79 7.51 16.49
CA VAL A 403 0.63 8.94 16.17
C VAL A 403 -0.49 9.14 15.15
N PHE A 404 -0.53 8.37 14.08
CA PHE A 404 -1.61 8.51 13.08
C PHE A 404 -2.97 8.08 13.65
N ALA A 405 -3.03 7.00 14.42
CA ALA A 405 -4.26 6.56 15.08
C ALA A 405 -4.83 7.65 16.02
N THR A 406 -3.95 8.29 16.80
CA THR A 406 -4.34 9.40 17.70
C THR A 406 -4.92 10.57 16.91
N LYS A 407 -4.26 10.98 15.80
CA LYS A 407 -4.80 12.01 14.92
C LYS A 407 -6.14 11.64 14.34
N LEU A 408 -6.30 10.40 13.87
CA LEU A 408 -7.55 9.91 13.30
C LEU A 408 -8.69 9.95 14.32
N VAL A 409 -8.44 9.54 15.57
CA VAL A 409 -9.41 9.66 16.66
C VAL A 409 -9.76 11.12 16.91
N GLN A 410 -8.78 12.02 17.00
CA GLN A 410 -9.01 13.45 17.20
C GLN A 410 -9.84 14.06 16.07
N LEU A 411 -9.56 13.71 14.80
CA LEU A 411 -10.38 14.15 13.66
C LEU A 411 -11.83 13.65 13.75
N LEU A 412 -12.04 12.43 14.25
CA LEU A 412 -13.37 11.84 14.34
C LEU A 412 -14.23 12.44 15.46
N ILE A 413 -13.62 12.95 16.53
CA ILE A 413 -14.33 13.55 17.68
C ILE A 413 -14.42 15.08 17.61
N GLU A 414 -13.69 15.73 16.69
CA GLU A 414 -13.72 17.19 16.53
C GLU A 414 -15.14 17.69 16.17
N ASP A 415 -15.60 18.70 16.90
CA ASP A 415 -16.95 19.26 16.74
C ASP A 415 -16.97 20.36 15.66
N PRO A 416 -17.78 20.22 14.60
CA PRO A 416 -17.91 21.25 13.58
C PRO A 416 -18.54 22.55 14.07
N ASP A 417 -19.26 22.53 15.18
CA ASP A 417 -19.91 23.72 15.75
C ASP A 417 -19.00 24.50 16.71
N GLN A 418 -17.99 23.84 17.25
CA GLN A 418 -16.99 24.44 18.15
C GLN A 418 -15.59 23.92 17.80
N PRO A 419 -15.07 24.27 16.57
CA PRO A 419 -13.77 23.76 16.17
C PRO A 419 -12.66 24.29 17.10
N SER A 420 -11.76 23.39 17.49
CA SER A 420 -10.61 23.75 18.31
C SER A 420 -9.75 24.80 17.59
N ALA A 421 -9.26 25.80 18.32
CA ALA A 421 -8.31 26.76 17.76
C ALA A 421 -7.04 26.04 17.30
N SER A 422 -6.69 26.20 16.02
CA SER A 422 -5.50 25.59 15.41
C SER A 422 -4.20 26.25 15.84
#